data_6b7cc05e2739b8c296efb8e0f5f32922
#
_entry.id   6b7cc05e2739b8c296efb8e0f5f32922
#
_cell.length_a   1.000
_cell.length_b   1.000
_cell.length_c   1.000
_cell.angle_alpha   90.00
_cell.angle_beta   90.00
_cell.angle_gamma   90.00
#
_symmetry.space_group_name_H-M   'P 1'
#
loop_
_entity.id
_entity.type
_entity.pdbx_description
1 polymer ?
#
loop_
_entity_poly.entity_id
_entity_poly.type
_entity_poly.pdbx_seq_one_letter_code
_entity_poly.pdbx_strand_id
1 'polypeptide(L)'
;MKRLFFILIFLAILTCGMSSSFASDHVNNTTNLNNAIEQAHLENKNIMLLFDQNGCYYCDELKEKTLSNPEVISKLNEGYITVIIDINDQPKLASKYKIFGTPTAIFLDSNQKEMGKIEGYVGANEFLNTLKGI
;
A
#
# COMPACT_ATOMS: atom_id res chain seq x y z
N MET A 1 21.12 -40.58 33.89
CA MET A 1 20.31 -39.36 34.16
C MET A 1 20.75 -38.17 33.33
N LYS A 2 22.04 -37.89 33.12
CA LYS A 2 22.50 -36.74 32.30
C LYS A 2 22.12 -36.85 30.81
N ARG A 3 22.02 -38.03 30.23
CA ARG A 3 21.67 -38.21 28.80
C ARG A 3 20.17 -38.00 28.52
N LEU A 4 19.30 -38.26 29.50
CA LEU A 4 17.85 -38.04 29.37
C LEU A 4 17.49 -36.55 29.42
N PHE A 5 18.28 -35.74 30.15
CA PHE A 5 18.09 -34.30 30.28
C PHE A 5 18.43 -33.56 28.99
N PHE A 6 19.43 -34.02 28.23
CA PHE A 6 19.78 -33.45 26.91
C PHE A 6 18.76 -33.75 25.84
N ILE A 7 18.08 -34.91 25.88
CA ILE A 7 17.04 -35.28 24.92
C ILE A 7 15.78 -34.42 25.13
N LEU A 8 15.42 -34.10 26.37
CA LEU A 8 14.29 -33.20 26.68
C LEU A 8 14.50 -31.77 26.28
N ILE A 9 15.77 -31.28 26.33
CA ILE A 9 16.11 -29.92 25.88
C ILE A 9 16.08 -29.83 24.33
N PHE A 10 16.43 -30.89 23.62
CA PHE A 10 16.42 -30.90 22.15
C PHE A 10 15.00 -31.01 21.57
N LEU A 11 14.04 -31.53 22.30
CA LEU A 11 12.63 -31.64 21.86
C LEU A 11 11.86 -30.30 22.03
N ALA A 12 12.37 -29.37 22.83
CA ALA A 12 11.71 -28.09 23.10
C ALA A 12 12.00 -26.99 22.05
N ILE A 13 12.91 -27.23 21.09
CA ILE A 13 13.33 -26.22 20.11
C ILE A 13 12.60 -26.37 18.76
N LEU A 14 11.77 -27.41 18.57
CA LEU A 14 11.09 -27.69 17.30
C LEU A 14 9.65 -27.12 17.22
N THR A 15 9.27 -26.19 18.10
CA THR A 15 8.08 -25.37 17.90
C THR A 15 8.48 -24.04 17.24
N CYS A 16 9.08 -24.15 16.05
CA CYS A 16 9.25 -22.98 15.18
C CYS A 16 7.84 -22.54 14.75
N GLY A 17 7.38 -21.44 15.34
CA GLY A 17 6.07 -20.89 15.10
C GLY A 17 5.84 -20.69 13.60
N MET A 18 4.88 -21.41 13.05
CA MET A 18 4.29 -21.07 11.75
C MET A 18 3.60 -19.71 11.93
N SER A 19 4.32 -18.64 11.60
CA SER A 19 3.72 -17.32 11.45
C SER A 19 2.75 -17.43 10.29
N SER A 20 1.46 -17.60 10.61
CA SER A 20 0.39 -17.50 9.65
C SER A 20 0.36 -16.04 9.19
N SER A 21 0.96 -15.75 8.04
CA SER A 21 0.79 -14.48 7.36
C SER A 21 -0.68 -14.43 6.93
N PHE A 22 -1.50 -13.74 7.72
CA PHE A 22 -2.85 -13.40 7.27
C PHE A 22 -2.70 -12.45 6.09
N ALA A 23 -3.07 -12.92 4.89
CA ALA A 23 -3.18 -12.04 3.74
C ALA A 23 -4.27 -11.01 4.06
N SER A 24 -3.96 -9.73 3.85
CA SER A 24 -4.94 -8.66 4.02
C SER A 24 -5.93 -8.68 2.87
N ASP A 25 -7.23 -8.62 3.17
CA ASP A 25 -8.30 -8.60 2.17
C ASP A 25 -8.50 -7.21 1.56
N HIS A 26 -7.72 -6.21 1.98
CA HIS A 26 -7.81 -4.84 1.51
C HIS A 26 -6.44 -4.15 1.50
N VAL A 27 -6.35 -3.04 0.76
CA VAL A 27 -5.17 -2.18 0.77
C VAL A 27 -5.10 -1.45 2.11
N ASN A 28 -3.99 -1.63 2.84
CA ASN A 28 -3.72 -0.88 4.07
C ASN A 28 -3.47 0.58 3.71
N ASN A 29 -4.22 1.50 4.32
CA ASN A 29 -4.12 2.92 3.98
C ASN A 29 -4.15 3.82 5.22
N THR A 30 -3.69 5.06 5.03
CA THR A 30 -3.77 6.15 5.99
C THR A 30 -4.22 7.44 5.28
N THR A 31 -4.65 8.43 6.03
CA THR A 31 -4.96 9.78 5.53
C THR A 31 -3.89 10.80 5.90
N ASN A 32 -2.89 10.43 6.70
CA ASN A 32 -1.84 11.31 7.17
C ASN A 32 -0.54 11.08 6.38
N LEU A 33 -0.22 12.03 5.49
CA LEU A 33 0.97 11.95 4.66
C LEU A 33 2.29 11.97 5.46
N ASN A 34 2.39 12.73 6.53
CA ASN A 34 3.62 12.81 7.32
C ASN A 34 3.92 11.47 8.00
N ASN A 35 2.89 10.83 8.58
CA ASN A 35 3.03 9.49 9.15
C ASN A 35 3.41 8.45 8.08
N ALA A 36 2.82 8.57 6.89
CA ALA A 36 3.13 7.68 5.77
C ALA A 36 4.58 7.80 5.30
N ILE A 37 5.12 9.02 5.26
CA ILE A 37 6.53 9.27 4.90
C ILE A 37 7.47 8.63 5.93
N GLU A 38 7.20 8.83 7.21
CA GLU A 38 7.99 8.22 8.29
C GLU A 38 7.93 6.69 8.21
N GLN A 39 6.73 6.14 8.04
CA GLN A 39 6.54 4.69 7.91
C GLN A 39 7.23 4.13 6.66
N ALA A 40 7.16 4.81 5.52
CA ALA A 40 7.83 4.41 4.28
C ALA A 40 9.35 4.33 4.46
N HIS A 41 9.94 5.27 5.18
CA HIS A 41 11.37 5.22 5.52
C HIS A 41 11.71 4.04 6.44
N LEU A 42 10.91 3.81 7.49
CA LEU A 42 11.14 2.73 8.46
C LEU A 42 11.00 1.34 7.81
N GLU A 43 10.02 1.17 6.92
CA GLU A 43 9.72 -0.10 6.27
C GLU A 43 10.43 -0.29 4.91
N ASN A 44 11.21 0.70 4.47
CA ASN A 44 11.83 0.74 3.15
C ASN A 44 10.82 0.49 2.01
N LYS A 45 9.68 1.17 2.09
CA LYS A 45 8.59 1.13 1.11
C LYS A 45 8.48 2.43 0.34
N ASN A 46 7.86 2.35 -0.82
CA ASN A 46 7.42 3.50 -1.60
C ASN A 46 6.10 4.05 -1.03
N ILE A 47 5.60 5.14 -1.60
CA ILE A 47 4.34 5.76 -1.19
C ILE A 47 3.41 5.83 -2.41
N MET A 48 2.16 5.43 -2.25
CA MET A 48 1.10 5.71 -3.21
C MET A 48 0.16 6.77 -2.62
N LEU A 49 0.07 7.92 -3.27
CA LEU A 49 -0.92 8.95 -2.97
C LEU A 49 -2.13 8.73 -3.87
N LEU A 50 -3.26 8.39 -3.30
CA LEU A 50 -4.52 8.29 -4.01
C LEU A 50 -5.37 9.54 -3.73
N PHE A 51 -5.46 10.42 -4.71
CA PHE A 51 -6.34 11.58 -4.67
C PHE A 51 -7.76 11.17 -5.04
N ASP A 52 -8.64 11.39 -4.12
CA ASP A 52 -10.04 10.98 -4.12
C ASP A 52 -10.95 12.20 -3.91
N GLN A 53 -12.24 12.03 -4.10
CA GLN A 53 -13.24 13.03 -3.81
C GLN A 53 -14.58 12.36 -3.44
N ASN A 54 -15.25 12.87 -2.43
CA ASN A 54 -16.57 12.37 -2.07
C ASN A 54 -17.57 12.54 -3.23
N GLY A 55 -18.33 11.48 -3.53
CA GLY A 55 -19.29 11.45 -4.64
C GLY A 55 -18.66 11.27 -6.04
N CYS A 56 -17.40 10.88 -6.11
CA CYS A 56 -16.70 10.58 -7.35
C CYS A 56 -16.95 9.15 -7.79
N TYR A 57 -17.78 8.95 -8.82
CA TYR A 57 -18.14 7.63 -9.35
C TYR A 57 -16.89 6.79 -9.74
N TYR A 58 -15.94 7.36 -10.47
CA TYR A 58 -14.74 6.62 -10.89
C TYR A 58 -13.77 6.35 -9.75
N CYS A 59 -13.81 7.11 -8.67
CA CYS A 59 -13.05 6.81 -7.46
C CYS A 59 -13.59 5.55 -6.77
N ASP A 60 -14.91 5.43 -6.70
CA ASP A 60 -15.58 4.26 -6.14
C ASP A 60 -15.31 3.03 -7.03
N GLU A 61 -15.44 3.16 -8.35
CA GLU A 61 -15.08 2.09 -9.30
C GLU A 61 -13.62 1.62 -9.14
N LEU A 62 -12.68 2.55 -8.98
CA LEU A 62 -11.27 2.21 -8.75
C LEU A 62 -11.08 1.42 -7.45
N LYS A 63 -11.71 1.86 -6.37
CA LYS A 63 -11.64 1.18 -5.06
C LYS A 63 -12.28 -0.21 -5.11
N GLU A 64 -13.47 -0.32 -5.71
CA GLU A 64 -14.26 -1.54 -5.70
C GLU A 64 -13.77 -2.59 -6.70
N LYS A 65 -13.21 -2.20 -7.84
CA LYS A 65 -12.83 -3.13 -8.92
C LYS A 65 -11.33 -3.33 -9.05
N THR A 66 -10.53 -2.29 -8.84
CA THR A 66 -9.09 -2.37 -9.02
C THR A 66 -8.36 -2.59 -7.70
N LEU A 67 -8.61 -1.74 -6.70
CA LEU A 67 -7.93 -1.83 -5.40
C LEU A 67 -8.46 -2.97 -4.52
N SER A 68 -9.56 -3.62 -4.90
CA SER A 68 -10.05 -4.87 -4.29
C SER A 68 -9.47 -6.13 -4.95
N ASN A 69 -8.76 -6.00 -6.06
CA ASN A 69 -8.13 -7.15 -6.72
C ASN A 69 -7.01 -7.73 -5.82
N PRO A 70 -6.98 -9.05 -5.55
CA PRO A 70 -6.02 -9.65 -4.62
C PRO A 70 -4.54 -9.43 -5.00
N GLU A 71 -4.21 -9.42 -6.30
CA GLU A 71 -2.84 -9.17 -6.75
C GLU A 71 -2.43 -7.71 -6.54
N VAL A 72 -3.35 -6.76 -6.80
CA VAL A 72 -3.14 -5.34 -6.52
C VAL A 72 -2.95 -5.09 -5.03
N ILE A 73 -3.81 -5.69 -4.19
CA ILE A 73 -3.71 -5.60 -2.72
C ILE A 73 -2.34 -6.11 -2.25
N SER A 74 -1.93 -7.29 -2.71
CA SER A 74 -0.64 -7.88 -2.35
C SER A 74 0.52 -6.96 -2.73
N LYS A 75 0.56 -6.48 -3.97
CA LYS A 75 1.62 -5.61 -4.47
C LYS A 75 1.69 -4.27 -3.74
N LEU A 76 0.54 -3.65 -3.48
CA LEU A 76 0.51 -2.39 -2.74
C LEU A 76 0.93 -2.58 -1.28
N ASN A 77 0.39 -3.58 -0.58
CA ASN A 77 0.73 -3.80 0.83
C ASN A 77 2.19 -4.24 1.03
N GLU A 78 2.78 -4.95 0.06
CA GLU A 78 4.20 -5.33 0.10
C GLU A 78 5.14 -4.14 -0.15
N GLY A 79 4.84 -3.30 -1.15
CA GLY A 79 5.79 -2.32 -1.67
C GLY A 79 5.47 -0.86 -1.37
N TYR A 80 4.27 -0.55 -0.88
CA TYR A 80 3.81 0.82 -0.75
C TYR A 80 3.12 1.09 0.59
N ILE A 81 3.27 2.33 1.07
CA ILE A 81 2.38 2.93 2.06
C ILE A 81 1.34 3.74 1.27
N THR A 82 0.07 3.36 1.38
CA THR A 82 -1.02 4.03 0.66
C THR A 82 -1.60 5.16 1.49
N VAL A 83 -1.69 6.35 0.90
CA VAL A 83 -2.31 7.54 1.50
C VAL A 83 -3.51 7.94 0.66
N ILE A 84 -4.71 7.92 1.25
CA ILE A 84 -5.93 8.42 0.60
C ILE A 84 -6.12 9.89 0.99
N ILE A 85 -6.27 10.75 -0.02
CA ILE A 85 -6.33 12.20 0.13
C ILE A 85 -7.62 12.69 -0.54
N ASP A 86 -8.58 13.16 0.26
CA ASP A 86 -9.72 13.89 -0.29
C ASP A 86 -9.25 15.31 -0.71
N ILE A 87 -9.46 15.63 -1.98
CA ILE A 87 -9.00 16.92 -2.54
C ILE A 87 -9.75 18.12 -1.95
N ASN A 88 -10.96 17.92 -1.41
CA ASN A 88 -11.73 18.97 -0.76
C ASN A 88 -11.19 19.27 0.65
N ASP A 89 -10.72 18.23 1.35
CA ASP A 89 -10.14 18.36 2.69
C ASP A 89 -8.69 18.90 2.61
N GLN A 90 -7.96 18.53 1.56
CA GLN A 90 -6.54 18.84 1.40
C GLN A 90 -6.24 19.55 0.05
N PRO A 91 -6.89 20.69 -0.25
CA PRO A 91 -6.74 21.35 -1.55
C PRO A 91 -5.32 21.87 -1.83
N LYS A 92 -4.57 22.23 -0.79
CA LYS A 92 -3.16 22.64 -0.94
C LYS A 92 -2.27 21.49 -1.42
N LEU A 93 -2.56 20.28 -0.93
CA LEU A 93 -1.82 19.09 -1.33
C LEU A 93 -2.16 18.70 -2.77
N ALA A 94 -3.45 18.73 -3.13
CA ALA A 94 -3.89 18.54 -4.51
C ALA A 94 -3.22 19.53 -5.48
N SER A 95 -3.15 20.79 -5.11
CA SER A 95 -2.46 21.83 -5.89
C SER A 95 -0.97 21.57 -6.02
N LYS A 96 -0.29 21.17 -4.92
CA LYS A 96 1.15 20.83 -4.92
C LYS A 96 1.46 19.73 -5.95
N TYR A 97 0.62 18.71 -6.04
CA TYR A 97 0.79 17.59 -6.96
C TYR A 97 0.11 17.81 -8.32
N LYS A 98 -0.42 19.00 -8.59
CA LYS A 98 -1.09 19.36 -9.85
C LYS A 98 -2.21 18.38 -10.21
N ILE A 99 -3.09 18.12 -9.24
CA ILE A 99 -4.23 17.23 -9.43
C ILE A 99 -5.36 18.02 -10.09
N PHE A 100 -5.75 17.62 -11.30
CA PHE A 100 -6.80 18.25 -12.09
C PHE A 100 -8.10 17.42 -12.14
N GLY A 101 -8.07 16.20 -11.64
CA GLY A 101 -9.21 15.30 -11.59
C GLY A 101 -8.99 14.13 -10.64
N THR A 102 -10.08 13.46 -10.30
CA THR A 102 -10.08 12.27 -9.45
C THR A 102 -10.77 11.08 -10.15
N PRO A 103 -10.36 9.85 -9.87
CA PRO A 103 -9.21 9.49 -9.05
C PRO A 103 -7.87 9.80 -9.74
N THR A 104 -6.84 10.11 -8.97
CA THR A 104 -5.47 10.17 -9.45
C THR A 104 -4.55 9.48 -8.45
N ALA A 105 -3.78 8.50 -8.89
CA ALA A 105 -2.76 7.84 -8.08
C ALA A 105 -1.37 8.32 -8.50
N ILE A 106 -0.56 8.79 -7.53
CA ILE A 106 0.84 9.16 -7.72
C ILE A 106 1.71 8.21 -6.91
N PHE A 107 2.74 7.69 -7.54
CA PHE A 107 3.70 6.79 -6.93
C PHE A 107 5.00 7.55 -6.64
N LEU A 108 5.43 7.56 -5.38
CA LEU A 108 6.64 8.23 -4.92
C LEU A 108 7.61 7.20 -4.35
N ASP A 109 8.90 7.42 -4.54
CA ASP A 109 9.92 6.69 -3.78
C ASP A 109 9.97 7.15 -2.31
N SER A 110 10.78 6.49 -1.49
CA SER A 110 10.96 6.86 -0.08
C SER A 110 11.49 8.28 0.15
N ASN A 111 12.10 8.90 -0.87
CA ASN A 111 12.56 10.29 -0.85
C ASN A 111 11.51 11.27 -1.41
N GLN A 112 10.29 10.81 -1.63
CA GLN A 112 9.17 11.59 -2.19
C GLN A 112 9.37 12.06 -3.63
N LYS A 113 10.26 11.42 -4.39
CA LYS A 113 10.40 11.66 -5.83
C LYS A 113 9.32 10.89 -6.58
N GLU A 114 8.62 11.56 -7.49
CA GLU A 114 7.61 10.92 -8.34
C GLU A 114 8.26 9.89 -9.28
N MET A 115 7.74 8.66 -9.25
CA MET A 115 8.14 7.54 -10.10
C MET A 115 7.13 7.30 -11.21
N GLY A 116 5.84 7.56 -10.95
CA GLY A 116 4.78 7.36 -11.92
C GLY A 116 3.45 7.93 -11.46
N LYS A 117 2.49 7.99 -12.38
CA LYS A 117 1.16 8.56 -12.17
C LYS A 117 0.11 7.79 -12.98
N ILE A 118 -1.06 7.59 -12.40
CA ILE A 118 -2.27 7.10 -13.07
C ILE A 118 -3.34 8.16 -12.90
N GLU A 119 -3.92 8.64 -13.99
CA GLU A 119 -5.00 9.62 -14.00
C GLU A 119 -6.31 8.96 -14.44
N GLY A 120 -7.34 9.05 -13.63
CA GLY A 120 -8.63 8.42 -13.87
C GLY A 120 -8.69 6.95 -13.45
N TYR A 121 -9.80 6.32 -13.82
CA TYR A 121 -10.03 4.90 -13.58
C TYR A 121 -9.23 4.04 -14.55
N VAL A 122 -8.55 3.03 -14.00
CA VAL A 122 -7.92 1.93 -14.77
C VAL A 122 -8.27 0.59 -14.15
N GLY A 123 -8.34 -0.46 -14.94
CA GLY A 123 -8.56 -1.82 -14.45
C GLY A 123 -7.32 -2.42 -13.79
N ALA A 124 -7.50 -3.53 -13.06
CA ALA A 124 -6.44 -4.16 -12.28
C ALA A 124 -5.19 -4.52 -13.11
N ASN A 125 -5.36 -5.05 -14.32
CA ASN A 125 -4.23 -5.42 -15.19
C ASN A 125 -3.38 -4.20 -15.59
N GLU A 126 -4.02 -3.10 -15.95
CA GLU A 126 -3.34 -1.86 -16.31
C GLU A 126 -2.64 -1.24 -15.09
N PHE A 127 -3.30 -1.26 -13.95
CA PHE A 127 -2.72 -0.81 -12.68
C PHE A 127 -1.45 -1.60 -12.33
N LEU A 128 -1.52 -2.94 -12.40
CA LEU A 128 -0.38 -3.83 -12.16
C LEU A 128 0.76 -3.62 -13.16
N ASN A 129 0.45 -3.36 -14.44
CA ASN A 129 1.46 -3.06 -15.44
C ASN A 129 2.18 -1.75 -15.14
N THR A 130 1.47 -0.73 -14.65
CA THR A 130 2.09 0.51 -14.18
C THR A 130 3.02 0.25 -13.00
N LEU A 131 2.60 -0.53 -12.00
CA LEU A 131 3.45 -0.89 -10.85
C LEU A 131 4.71 -1.66 -11.24
N LYS A 132 4.69 -2.42 -12.35
CA LYS A 132 5.88 -3.13 -12.85
C LYS A 132 6.86 -2.23 -13.59
N GLY A 133 6.40 -1.08 -14.08
CA GLY A 133 7.20 -0.14 -14.88
C GLY A 133 7.87 0.97 -14.09
N ILE A 134 7.59 1.07 -12.79
CA ILE A 134 8.08 2.14 -11.90
C ILE A 134 8.95 1.61 -10.77
#